data_e90496493d6a9c7c1937971497657ded
#
_entry.id   e90496493d6a9c7c1937971497657ded
#
_cell.length_a   1.000
_cell.length_b   1.000
_cell.length_c   1.000
_cell.angle_alpha   90.00
_cell.angle_beta   90.00
_cell.angle_gamma   90.00
#
_symmetry.space_group_name_H-M   'P 1'
#
loop_
_entity.id
_entity.type
_entity.pdbx_description
1 polymer ?
#
loop_
_entity_poly.entity_id
_entity_poly.type
_entity_poly.pdbx_seq_one_letter_code
_entity_poly.pdbx_strand_id
1 'polypeptide(L)'
;MKRNNYVVANWKMNGLRSFIKIFNAINKHLISKKLNNTNVIVCPPYTLINTLVSSKKSKVMIGAQDTHELDSGAYTGCVSSEMINDLGAKYVIIGHSERRQLFIEDVELL
;
A
#
# COMPACT_ATOMS: atom_id res chain seq x y z
N MET A 1 -1.56 -27.70 -3.19
CA MET A 1 -1.25 -26.30 -3.51
C MET A 1 -1.11 -25.51 -2.22
N LYS A 2 0.04 -24.92 -1.99
CA LYS A 2 0.25 -24.07 -0.80
C LYS A 2 -0.42 -22.72 -0.99
N ARG A 3 -1.21 -22.30 -0.01
CA ARG A 3 -1.80 -20.97 0.00
C ARG A 3 -0.76 -19.95 0.49
N ASN A 4 -0.72 -18.79 -0.14
CA ASN A 4 0.03 -17.66 0.37
C ASN A 4 -0.77 -16.96 1.47
N ASN A 5 -0.10 -16.63 2.55
CA ASN A 5 -0.66 -15.80 3.60
C ASN A 5 -0.27 -14.35 3.36
N TYR A 6 -1.14 -13.44 3.73
CA TYR A 6 -0.89 -12.00 3.60
C TYR A 6 -1.13 -11.33 4.93
N VAL A 7 -0.14 -10.55 5.36
CA VAL A 7 -0.26 -9.65 6.50
C VAL A 7 -0.20 -8.23 5.95
N VAL A 8 -1.30 -7.51 6.06
CA VAL A 8 -1.43 -6.18 5.46
C VAL A 8 -1.60 -5.15 6.55
N ALA A 9 -0.69 -4.19 6.60
CA ALA A 9 -0.75 -3.07 7.53
C ALA A 9 -1.27 -1.83 6.81
N ASN A 10 -2.52 -1.50 7.03
CA ASN A 10 -3.13 -0.28 6.53
C ASN A 10 -2.85 0.87 7.50
N TRP A 11 -2.02 1.82 7.08
CA TRP A 11 -1.68 2.97 7.92
C TRP A 11 -2.81 4.00 7.99
N LYS A 12 -3.80 3.89 7.11
CA LYS A 12 -4.91 4.84 7.03
C LYS A 12 -4.37 6.26 6.78
N MET A 13 -5.01 7.27 7.34
CA MET A 13 -4.55 8.66 7.19
C MET A 13 -3.54 9.00 8.30
N ASN A 14 -2.43 8.26 8.34
CA ASN A 14 -1.35 8.46 9.29
C ASN A 14 -0.01 8.27 8.59
N GLY A 15 0.99 8.99 9.06
CA GLY A 15 2.36 8.81 8.59
C GLY A 15 2.95 10.07 8.00
N LEU A 16 4.09 10.43 8.56
CA LEU A 16 4.95 11.51 8.09
C LEU A 16 6.28 10.90 7.65
N ARG A 17 7.15 11.68 7.03
CA ARG A 17 8.46 11.18 6.59
C ARG A 17 9.27 10.55 7.72
N SER A 18 9.10 11.01 8.95
CA SER A 18 9.73 10.41 10.13
C SER A 18 9.32 8.96 10.38
N PHE A 19 8.19 8.52 9.84
CA PHE A 19 7.71 7.14 9.99
C PHE A 19 8.58 6.12 9.24
N ILE A 20 9.50 6.58 8.38
CA ILE A 20 10.46 5.67 7.74
C ILE A 20 11.29 4.90 8.77
N LYS A 21 11.50 5.46 9.94
CA LYS A 21 12.20 4.79 11.05
C LYS A 21 11.44 3.55 11.52
N ILE A 22 10.11 3.66 11.62
CA ILE A 22 9.24 2.54 12.01
C ILE A 22 9.27 1.48 10.91
N PHE A 23 9.14 1.90 9.66
CA PHE A 23 9.19 0.99 8.51
C PHE A 23 10.53 0.23 8.46
N ASN A 24 11.63 0.94 8.64
CA ASN A 24 12.98 0.33 8.63
C ASN A 24 13.15 -0.66 9.79
N ALA A 25 12.59 -0.37 10.96
CA ALA A 25 12.64 -1.28 12.11
C ALA A 25 11.87 -2.58 11.83
N ILE A 26 10.68 -2.47 11.25
CA ILE A 26 9.87 -3.63 10.84
C ILE A 26 10.64 -4.46 9.80
N ASN A 27 11.16 -3.80 8.78
CA ASN A 27 11.87 -4.46 7.70
C ASN A 27 13.13 -5.19 8.21
N LYS A 28 13.90 -4.54 9.08
CA LYS A 28 15.08 -5.14 9.73
C LYS A 28 14.71 -6.39 10.53
N HIS A 29 13.60 -6.34 11.26
CA HIS A 29 13.10 -7.48 12.00
C HIS A 29 12.74 -8.64 11.07
N LEU A 30 12.03 -8.35 9.97
CA LEU A 30 11.57 -9.36 9.03
C LEU A 30 12.70 -9.97 8.18
N ILE A 31 13.75 -9.20 7.89
CA ILE A 31 14.93 -9.73 7.17
C ILE A 31 15.58 -10.88 7.95
N SER A 32 15.57 -10.81 9.27
CA SER A 32 16.13 -11.86 10.13
C SER A 32 15.23 -13.09 10.27
N LYS A 33 13.99 -13.03 9.78
CA LYS A 33 13.00 -14.11 9.90
C LYS A 33 12.84 -14.86 8.59
N LYS A 34 12.60 -16.16 8.70
CA LYS A 34 12.25 -17.00 7.56
C LYS A 34 10.73 -16.99 7.41
N LEU A 35 10.24 -16.30 6.38
CA LEU A 35 8.82 -16.19 6.11
C LEU A 35 8.43 -17.20 5.02
N ASN A 36 7.81 -18.30 5.43
CA ASN A 36 7.32 -19.33 4.51
C ASN A 36 5.89 -18.99 4.08
N ASN A 37 5.68 -18.78 2.77
CA ASN A 37 4.37 -18.50 2.18
C ASN A 37 3.64 -17.30 2.79
N THR A 38 4.36 -16.36 3.41
CA THR A 38 3.76 -15.17 4.01
C THR A 38 4.33 -13.92 3.35
N ASN A 39 3.45 -13.09 2.84
CA ASN A 39 3.76 -11.79 2.28
C ASN A 39 3.36 -10.71 3.27
N VAL A 40 4.27 -9.81 3.57
CA VAL A 40 4.00 -8.65 4.43
C VAL A 40 3.91 -7.41 3.56
N ILE A 41 2.77 -6.72 3.65
CA ILE A 41 2.46 -5.55 2.83
C ILE A 41 2.18 -4.38 3.75
N VAL A 42 2.80 -3.24 3.49
CA VAL A 42 2.49 -1.97 4.15
C VAL A 42 1.80 -1.06 3.14
N CYS A 43 0.65 -0.52 3.52
CA CYS A 43 -0.10 0.42 2.71
C CYS A 43 -0.10 1.79 3.40
N PRO A 44 0.90 2.63 3.12
CA PRO A 44 0.96 3.99 3.64
C PRO A 44 0.08 4.93 2.82
N PRO A 45 -0.14 6.17 3.26
CA PRO A 45 -0.69 7.21 2.39
C PRO A 45 0.15 7.38 1.12
N TYR A 46 -0.45 7.90 0.05
CA TYR A 46 0.23 8.16 -1.23
C TYR A 46 1.56 8.91 -1.06
N THR A 47 1.57 9.86 -0.12
CA THR A 47 2.74 10.74 0.14
C THR A 47 4.00 10.00 0.59
N LEU A 48 3.87 8.75 1.02
CA LEU A 48 5.01 7.96 1.51
C LEU A 48 5.35 6.76 0.62
N ILE A 49 4.55 6.45 -0.40
CA ILE A 49 4.78 5.27 -1.24
C ILE A 49 6.18 5.28 -1.84
N ASN A 50 6.55 6.36 -2.52
CA ASN A 50 7.85 6.45 -3.17
C ASN A 50 9.01 6.32 -2.17
N THR A 51 8.88 6.95 -1.02
CA THR A 51 9.90 6.89 0.04
C THR A 51 10.10 5.46 0.53
N LEU A 52 9.01 4.73 0.78
CA LEU A 52 9.09 3.37 1.31
C LEU A 52 9.56 2.36 0.25
N VAL A 53 9.08 2.51 -0.99
CA VAL A 53 9.51 1.65 -2.11
C VAL A 53 11.01 1.79 -2.38
N SER A 54 11.57 2.97 -2.17
CA SER A 54 13.00 3.24 -2.40
C SER A 54 13.91 2.61 -1.35
N SER A 55 13.36 2.04 -0.29
CA SER A 55 14.14 1.30 0.72
C SER A 55 14.75 0.05 0.12
N LYS A 56 16.06 -0.05 0.17
CA LYS A 56 16.80 -1.21 -0.36
C LYS A 56 16.65 -2.43 0.55
N LYS A 57 16.69 -3.62 -0.05
CA LYS A 57 16.64 -4.91 0.66
C LYS A 57 15.39 -5.09 1.52
N SER A 58 14.26 -4.64 1.03
CA SER A 58 13.01 -4.78 1.74
C SER A 58 12.40 -6.17 1.53
N LYS A 59 11.97 -6.80 2.62
CA LYS A 59 11.04 -7.94 2.60
C LYS A 59 9.59 -7.51 2.68
N VAL A 60 9.36 -6.24 3.00
CA VAL A 60 8.03 -5.66 3.05
C VAL A 60 7.69 -5.12 1.68
N MET A 61 6.56 -5.52 1.17
CA MET A 61 5.99 -5.01 -0.07
C MET A 61 5.11 -3.80 0.23
N ILE A 62 5.00 -2.92 -0.74
CA ILE A 62 4.24 -1.68 -0.58
C ILE A 62 2.97 -1.75 -1.42
N GLY A 63 1.88 -1.30 -0.83
CA GLY A 63 0.61 -1.12 -1.50
C GLY A 63 0.07 0.28 -1.32
N ALA A 64 -0.96 0.61 -2.09
CA ALA A 64 -1.70 1.85 -1.95
C ALA A 64 -3.01 1.59 -1.19
N GLN A 65 -3.53 2.64 -0.59
CA GLN A 65 -4.78 2.57 0.18
C GLN A 65 -6.02 2.76 -0.67
N ASP A 66 -5.86 3.26 -1.89
CA ASP A 66 -6.92 3.56 -2.83
C ASP A 66 -6.35 3.75 -4.23
N THR A 67 -7.20 3.74 -5.24
CA THR A 67 -6.85 4.07 -6.61
C THR A 67 -8.08 4.60 -7.34
N HIS A 68 -7.86 5.51 -8.29
CA HIS A 68 -8.92 5.92 -9.21
C HIS A 68 -9.21 4.81 -10.21
N GLU A 69 -10.45 4.73 -10.69
CA GLU A 69 -10.88 3.72 -11.68
C GLU A 69 -10.27 3.93 -13.06
N LEU A 70 -9.91 5.16 -13.41
CA LEU A 70 -9.31 5.51 -14.69
C LEU A 70 -7.80 5.77 -14.54
N ASP A 71 -7.08 5.57 -15.65
CA ASP A 71 -5.62 5.73 -15.66
C ASP A 71 -5.17 7.19 -15.67
N SER A 72 -6.00 8.07 -16.20
CA SER A 72 -5.68 9.51 -16.28
C SER A 72 -6.95 10.31 -16.50
N GLY A 73 -6.86 11.63 -16.36
CA GLY A 73 -7.96 12.52 -16.69
C GLY A 73 -8.05 13.73 -15.76
N ALA A 74 -9.16 14.46 -15.90
CA ALA A 74 -9.43 15.67 -15.13
C ALA A 74 -10.03 15.32 -13.75
N TYR A 75 -9.25 14.65 -12.94
CA TYR A 75 -9.65 14.19 -11.62
C TYR A 75 -8.64 14.71 -10.58
N THR A 76 -8.68 16.00 -10.38
CA THR A 76 -7.71 16.71 -9.53
C THR A 76 -7.60 16.05 -8.15
N GLY A 77 -6.38 15.67 -7.78
CA GLY A 77 -6.07 15.04 -6.49
C GLY A 77 -6.16 13.51 -6.49
N CYS A 78 -6.72 12.90 -7.52
CA CYS A 78 -6.78 11.44 -7.61
C CYS A 78 -5.47 10.84 -8.13
N VAL A 79 -5.24 9.60 -7.78
CA VAL A 79 -4.05 8.82 -8.16
C VAL A 79 -4.51 7.53 -8.82
N SER A 80 -3.94 7.23 -10.00
CA SER A 80 -4.29 6.02 -10.74
C SER A 80 -3.44 4.82 -10.34
N SER A 81 -3.91 3.64 -10.69
CA SER A 81 -3.13 2.41 -10.51
C SER A 81 -1.84 2.41 -11.33
N GLU A 82 -1.85 3.05 -12.50
CA GLU A 82 -0.65 3.21 -13.32
C GLU A 82 0.42 4.02 -12.59
N MET A 83 0.04 5.14 -11.95
CA MET A 83 0.96 5.95 -11.15
C MET A 83 1.52 5.16 -9.97
N ILE A 84 0.68 4.39 -9.30
CA ILE A 84 1.06 3.56 -8.16
C ILE A 84 2.05 2.47 -8.60
N ASN A 85 1.78 1.80 -9.70
CA ASN A 85 2.64 0.76 -10.24
C ASN A 85 3.99 1.32 -10.70
N ASP A 86 3.99 2.49 -11.30
CA ASP A 86 5.22 3.18 -11.73
C ASP A 86 6.17 3.44 -10.56
N LEU A 87 5.63 3.72 -9.37
CA LEU A 87 6.42 3.89 -8.16
C LEU A 87 6.99 2.56 -7.62
N GLY A 88 6.49 1.43 -8.07
CA GLY A 88 6.92 0.11 -7.59
C GLY A 88 6.03 -0.52 -6.54
N ALA A 89 4.92 0.10 -6.18
CA ALA A 89 3.91 -0.53 -5.33
C ALA A 89 3.12 -1.56 -6.15
N LYS A 90 2.89 -2.74 -5.58
CA LYS A 90 2.30 -3.87 -6.31
C LYS A 90 0.93 -4.29 -5.80
N TYR A 91 0.41 -3.61 -4.81
CA TYR A 91 -0.87 -3.91 -4.18
C TYR A 91 -1.69 -2.65 -4.02
N VAL A 92 -3.00 -2.80 -3.95
CA VAL A 92 -3.92 -1.71 -3.65
C VAL A 92 -5.11 -2.24 -2.86
N ILE A 93 -5.54 -1.46 -1.88
CA ILE A 93 -6.79 -1.71 -1.15
C ILE A 93 -7.90 -1.04 -1.94
N ILE A 94 -8.93 -1.80 -2.28
CA ILE A 94 -10.14 -1.26 -2.91
C ILE A 94 -11.35 -1.57 -2.04
N GLY A 95 -12.35 -0.69 -2.10
CA GLY A 95 -13.63 -0.92 -1.40
C GLY A 95 -13.51 -1.00 0.11
N HIS A 96 -12.51 -0.38 0.72
CA HIS A 96 -12.40 -0.35 2.17
C HIS A 96 -13.66 0.26 2.78
N SER A 97 -14.11 -0.28 3.92
CA SER A 97 -15.37 0.15 4.56
C SER A 97 -15.43 1.66 4.85
N GLU A 98 -14.31 2.25 5.23
CA GLU A 98 -14.23 3.70 5.44
C GLU A 98 -14.52 4.47 4.16
N ARG A 99 -14.03 4.01 3.01
CA ARG A 99 -14.26 4.67 1.73
C ARG A 99 -15.70 4.50 1.26
N ARG A 100 -16.30 3.35 1.48
CA ARG A 100 -17.70 3.09 1.18
C ARG A 100 -18.64 3.98 2.00
N GLN A 101 -18.33 4.20 3.26
CA GLN A 101 -19.14 4.99 4.17
C GLN A 101 -18.93 6.49 4.02
N LEU A 102 -17.67 6.93 3.91
CA LEU A 102 -17.31 8.35 3.90
C LEU A 102 -17.29 8.96 2.51
N PHE A 103 -16.94 8.19 1.50
CA PHE A 103 -16.79 8.66 0.11
C PHE A 103 -17.84 8.06 -0.83
N ILE A 104 -18.79 7.31 -0.31
CA ILE A 104 -19.94 6.75 -1.04
C ILE A 104 -19.49 5.91 -2.25
N GLU A 105 -18.42 5.16 -2.11
CA GLU A 105 -18.00 4.19 -3.12
C GLU A 105 -18.92 2.97 -3.06
N ASP A 106 -19.58 2.67 -4.14
CA ASP A 106 -20.48 1.52 -4.22
C ASP A 106 -19.85 0.32 -4.92
N VAL A 107 -20.58 -0.79 -4.92
CA VAL A 107 -20.09 -2.06 -5.49
C VAL A 107 -19.84 -1.95 -7.00
N GLU A 108 -20.60 -1.12 -7.71
CA GLU A 108 -20.45 -0.96 -9.16
C GLU A 108 -19.14 -0.24 -9.52
N LEU A 109 -18.67 0.66 -8.66
CA LEU A 109 -17.40 1.35 -8.85
C LEU A 109 -16.21 0.39 -8.69
N LEU A 110 -16.33 -0.61 -7.83
CA LEU A 110 -15.23 -1.53 -7.49
C LEU A 110 -15.07 -2.66 -8.52
#